data_d994c154163283167cf931e02536afa9
#
_entry.id   d994c154163283167cf931e02536afa9
#
_cell.length_a   1.000
_cell.length_b   1.000
_cell.length_c   1.000
_cell.angle_alpha   90.00
_cell.angle_beta   90.00
_cell.angle_gamma   90.00
#
_symmetry.space_group_name_H-M   'P 1'
#
loop_
_entity.id
_entity.type
_entity.pdbx_description
1 polymer ?
#
loop_
_entity_poly.entity_id
_entity_poly.type
_entity_poly.pdbx_seq_one_letter_code
_entity_poly.pdbx_strand_id
1 'polypeptide(L)'
;VHELFTPEDIDVVRKQYPDVMILAHPECSPEVTAKADFSGSTTAMIRAVEKSKAKRFLLLTECSMGDNIVAANPGKEMLRLCSHRCPHMHEITLEQTRDSLQFMRWVIDVPEHIRVRALRAVERMLAVGPKID
;
A
#
# COMPACT_ATOMS: atom_id res chain seq x y z
N VAL A 1 4.80 4.18 8.69
CA VAL A 1 4.46 5.09 7.58
C VAL A 1 3.09 5.70 7.81
N HIS A 2 2.06 4.87 8.03
CA HIS A 2 0.67 5.32 8.08
C HIS A 2 0.37 6.30 9.22
N GLU A 3 1.05 6.20 10.36
CA GLU A 3 0.93 7.15 11.48
C GLU A 3 1.54 8.54 11.20
N LEU A 4 2.29 8.69 10.11
CA LEU A 4 2.91 9.96 9.75
C LEU A 4 1.95 10.89 9.02
N PHE A 5 0.86 10.37 8.46
CA PHE A 5 -0.15 11.19 7.80
C PHE A 5 -1.06 11.86 8.82
N THR A 6 -1.37 13.12 8.56
CA THR A 6 -2.20 13.95 9.46
C THR A 6 -3.49 14.43 8.78
N PRO A 7 -4.53 14.78 9.55
CA PRO A 7 -5.72 15.43 8.99
C PRO A 7 -5.41 16.74 8.26
N GLU A 8 -4.38 17.45 8.70
CA GLU A 8 -3.90 18.72 8.11
C GLU A 8 -3.34 18.50 6.70
N ASP A 9 -2.64 17.38 6.45
CA ASP A 9 -2.17 17.00 5.11
C ASP A 9 -3.34 16.91 4.13
N ILE A 10 -4.46 16.33 4.57
CA ILE A 10 -5.69 16.24 3.79
C ILE A 10 -6.24 17.63 3.49
N ASP A 11 -6.33 18.48 4.51
CA ASP A 11 -6.88 19.83 4.36
C ASP A 11 -6.06 20.69 3.39
N VAL A 12 -4.72 20.60 3.49
CA VAL A 12 -3.81 21.29 2.57
C VAL A 12 -4.01 20.82 1.14
N VAL A 13 -4.07 19.50 0.91
CA VAL A 13 -4.24 18.95 -0.43
C VAL A 13 -5.63 19.27 -1.00
N ARG A 14 -6.71 19.18 -0.21
CA ARG A 14 -8.06 19.55 -0.66
C ARG A 14 -8.16 21.04 -1.01
N LYS A 15 -7.47 21.90 -0.28
CA LYS A 15 -7.42 23.35 -0.58
C LYS A 15 -6.73 23.63 -1.91
N GLN A 16 -5.67 22.88 -2.21
CA GLN A 16 -4.91 23.03 -3.44
C GLN A 16 -5.58 22.34 -4.63
N TYR A 17 -6.23 21.21 -4.40
CA TYR A 17 -6.88 20.35 -5.39
C TYR A 17 -8.29 19.98 -4.95
N PRO A 18 -9.29 20.82 -5.16
CA PRO A 18 -10.66 20.58 -4.67
C PRO A 18 -11.34 19.33 -5.24
N ASP A 19 -10.87 18.84 -6.40
CA ASP A 19 -11.38 17.67 -7.10
C ASP A 19 -10.65 16.35 -6.74
N VAL A 20 -9.71 16.40 -5.78
CA VAL A 20 -8.94 15.22 -5.39
C VAL A 20 -9.78 14.19 -4.64
N MET A 21 -9.65 12.94 -5.04
CA MET A 21 -10.16 11.79 -4.26
C MET A 21 -9.05 11.24 -3.37
N ILE A 22 -9.31 11.17 -2.08
CA ILE A 22 -8.32 10.78 -1.06
C ILE A 22 -8.60 9.36 -0.59
N LEU A 23 -7.58 8.51 -0.73
CA LEU A 23 -7.63 7.13 -0.29
C LEU A 23 -6.61 6.90 0.83
N ALA A 24 -7.07 6.36 1.97
CA ALA A 24 -6.24 6.09 3.13
C ALA A 24 -6.14 4.60 3.42
N HIS A 25 -4.96 4.16 3.87
CA HIS A 25 -4.81 2.82 4.41
C HIS A 25 -5.49 2.75 5.80
N PRO A 26 -6.13 1.61 6.17
CA PRO A 26 -6.80 1.48 7.46
C PRO A 26 -5.89 1.62 8.69
N GLU A 27 -4.57 1.49 8.50
CA GLU A 27 -3.56 1.72 9.54
C GLU A 27 -3.24 3.21 9.78
N CYS A 28 -3.79 4.13 8.99
CA CYS A 28 -3.75 5.55 9.32
C CYS A 28 -4.59 5.82 10.57
N SER A 29 -4.36 6.98 11.21
CA SER A 29 -5.14 7.35 12.38
C SER A 29 -6.65 7.39 12.08
N PRO A 30 -7.52 7.18 13.09
CA PRO A 30 -8.97 7.27 12.91
C PRO A 30 -9.41 8.61 12.30
N GLU A 31 -8.75 9.72 12.68
CA GLU A 31 -9.03 11.05 12.17
C GLU A 31 -8.70 11.18 10.67
N VAL A 32 -7.60 10.61 10.23
CA VAL A 32 -7.20 10.56 8.81
C VAL A 32 -8.16 9.69 8.01
N THR A 33 -8.47 8.49 8.50
CA THR A 33 -9.40 7.58 7.81
C THR A 33 -10.81 8.15 7.72
N ALA A 34 -11.27 8.87 8.74
CA ALA A 34 -12.58 9.53 8.75
C ALA A 34 -12.67 10.70 7.75
N LYS A 35 -11.56 11.38 7.47
CA LYS A 35 -11.49 12.48 6.48
C LYS A 35 -11.27 12.01 5.05
N ALA A 36 -10.79 10.79 4.83
CA ALA A 36 -10.57 10.24 3.51
C ALA A 36 -11.90 9.92 2.81
N ASP A 37 -11.92 9.96 1.48
CA ASP A 37 -13.10 9.57 0.68
C ASP A 37 -13.26 8.06 0.61
N PHE A 38 -12.16 7.34 0.81
CA PHE A 38 -12.14 5.88 0.84
C PHE A 38 -11.04 5.38 1.79
N SER A 39 -11.34 4.35 2.56
CA SER A 39 -10.35 3.62 3.34
C SER A 39 -10.44 2.12 3.04
N GLY A 40 -9.28 1.50 2.82
CA GLY A 40 -9.24 0.08 2.49
C GLY A 40 -7.81 -0.44 2.27
N SER A 41 -7.70 -1.77 2.10
CA SER A 41 -6.42 -2.41 1.80
C SER A 41 -5.80 -1.88 0.50
N THR A 42 -4.52 -2.14 0.28
CA THR A 42 -3.81 -1.75 -0.95
C THR A 42 -4.55 -2.22 -2.21
N THR A 43 -5.01 -3.47 -2.25
CA THR A 43 -5.80 -4.00 -3.37
C THR A 43 -7.15 -3.27 -3.51
N ALA A 44 -7.82 -2.96 -2.41
CA ALA A 44 -9.08 -2.22 -2.45
C ALA A 44 -8.89 -0.78 -2.95
N MET A 45 -7.80 -0.11 -2.56
CA MET A 45 -7.45 1.22 -3.07
C MET A 45 -7.15 1.20 -4.58
N ILE A 46 -6.40 0.20 -5.08
CA ILE A 46 -6.15 0.02 -6.52
C ILE A 46 -7.49 -0.09 -7.27
N ARG A 47 -8.37 -0.98 -6.83
CA ARG A 47 -9.70 -1.16 -7.44
C ARG A 47 -10.57 0.10 -7.36
N ALA A 48 -10.48 0.86 -6.27
CA ALA A 48 -11.18 2.13 -6.13
C ALA A 48 -10.70 3.16 -7.16
N VAL A 49 -9.39 3.28 -7.37
CA VAL A 49 -8.83 4.13 -8.41
C VAL A 49 -9.30 3.69 -9.80
N GLU A 50 -9.20 2.41 -10.13
CA GLU A 50 -9.60 1.88 -11.44
C GLU A 50 -11.06 2.17 -11.78
N LYS A 51 -11.96 1.97 -10.82
CA LYS A 51 -13.42 2.15 -11.01
C LYS A 51 -13.88 3.61 -10.94
N SER A 52 -13.11 4.49 -10.29
CA SER A 52 -13.48 5.88 -10.08
C SER A 52 -13.41 6.69 -11.38
N LYS A 53 -14.33 7.65 -11.51
CA LYS A 53 -14.32 8.66 -12.57
C LYS A 53 -13.42 9.87 -12.24
N ALA A 54 -12.92 9.97 -10.99
CA ALA A 54 -11.99 11.01 -10.60
C ALA A 54 -10.71 10.90 -11.43
N LYS A 55 -10.10 12.05 -11.71
CA LYS A 55 -8.83 12.11 -12.45
C LYS A 55 -7.62 12.25 -11.54
N ARG A 56 -7.84 12.78 -10.35
CA ARG A 56 -6.77 13.08 -9.38
C ARG A 56 -7.01 12.36 -8.07
N PHE A 57 -5.97 11.73 -7.56
CA PHE A 57 -6.01 10.94 -6.33
C PHE A 57 -4.87 11.31 -5.41
N LEU A 58 -5.11 11.28 -4.09
CA LEU A 58 -4.09 11.27 -3.07
C LEU A 58 -4.09 9.92 -2.38
N LEU A 59 -2.92 9.29 -2.30
CA LEU A 59 -2.73 8.04 -1.54
C LEU A 59 -2.03 8.35 -0.22
N LEU A 60 -2.68 7.98 0.88
CA LEU A 60 -2.13 8.02 2.23
C LEU A 60 -1.67 6.60 2.62
N THR A 61 -0.60 6.18 1.97
CA THR A 61 0.13 4.92 2.17
C THR A 61 1.55 5.06 1.65
N GLU A 62 2.32 3.97 1.59
CA GLU A 62 3.68 3.99 1.07
C GLU A 62 3.73 4.51 -0.39
N CYS A 63 4.67 5.41 -0.64
CA CYS A 63 4.71 6.21 -1.88
C CYS A 63 4.85 5.35 -3.15
N SER A 64 5.60 4.25 -3.09
CA SER A 64 5.87 3.39 -4.26
C SER A 64 4.61 2.68 -4.79
N MET A 65 3.58 2.54 -3.96
CA MET A 65 2.28 2.03 -4.43
C MET A 65 1.67 2.93 -5.52
N GLY A 66 1.89 4.25 -5.41
CA GLY A 66 1.41 5.21 -6.41
C GLY A 66 2.03 4.98 -7.79
N ASP A 67 3.28 4.54 -7.87
CA ASP A 67 3.96 4.26 -9.14
C ASP A 67 3.29 3.11 -9.89
N ASN A 68 2.94 2.04 -9.17
CA ASN A 68 2.25 0.89 -9.75
C ASN A 68 0.86 1.26 -10.27
N ILE A 69 0.13 2.11 -9.52
CA ILE A 69 -1.20 2.56 -9.93
C ILE A 69 -1.13 3.44 -11.18
N VAL A 70 -0.18 4.38 -11.24
CA VAL A 70 0.01 5.25 -12.42
C VAL A 70 0.38 4.44 -13.64
N ALA A 71 1.28 3.46 -13.51
CA ALA A 71 1.66 2.60 -14.61
C ALA A 71 0.46 1.84 -15.23
N ALA A 72 -0.48 1.41 -14.38
CA ALA A 72 -1.70 0.72 -14.82
C ALA A 72 -2.82 1.68 -15.28
N ASN A 73 -2.76 2.96 -14.91
CA ASN A 73 -3.81 3.96 -15.18
C ASN A 73 -3.21 5.28 -15.72
N PRO A 74 -2.67 5.30 -16.93
CA PRO A 74 -1.92 6.46 -17.48
C PRO A 74 -2.75 7.75 -17.60
N GLY A 75 -4.08 7.65 -17.56
CA GLY A 75 -4.98 8.82 -17.59
C GLY A 75 -5.32 9.43 -16.24
N LYS A 76 -4.72 8.93 -15.14
CA LYS A 76 -5.00 9.38 -13.78
C LYS A 76 -3.76 9.99 -13.13
N GLU A 77 -3.96 11.11 -12.45
CA GLU A 77 -2.91 11.81 -11.71
C GLU A 77 -2.89 11.32 -10.27
N MET A 78 -1.70 10.94 -9.80
CA MET A 78 -1.48 10.46 -8.45
C MET A 78 -0.63 11.45 -7.66
N LEU A 79 -1.26 12.15 -6.72
CA LEU A 79 -0.57 12.97 -5.74
C LEU A 79 0.01 12.06 -4.65
N ARG A 80 1.21 12.37 -4.21
CA ARG A 80 1.96 11.55 -3.24
C ARG A 80 2.68 12.42 -2.24
N LEU A 81 2.57 12.05 -0.97
CA LEU A 81 3.36 12.63 0.11
C LEU A 81 4.63 11.78 0.30
N CYS A 82 5.54 11.87 -0.67
CA CYS A 82 6.75 11.02 -0.72
C CYS A 82 7.81 11.33 0.36
N SER A 83 7.57 12.30 1.21
CA SER A 83 8.31 12.48 2.48
C SER A 83 8.12 11.32 3.45
N HIS A 84 7.03 10.56 3.30
CA HIS A 84 6.63 9.45 4.17
C HIS A 84 6.93 8.11 3.49
N ARG A 85 8.22 7.80 3.30
CA ARG A 85 8.67 6.51 2.78
C ARG A 85 8.92 5.52 3.90
N CYS A 86 8.64 4.25 3.66
CA CYS A 86 8.99 3.19 4.59
C CYS A 86 10.47 2.83 4.44
N PRO A 87 11.34 3.10 5.44
CA PRO A 87 12.75 2.76 5.34
C PRO A 87 12.98 1.25 5.16
N HIS A 88 12.17 0.42 5.83
CA HIS A 88 12.30 -1.04 5.76
C HIS A 88 11.98 -1.60 4.37
N MET A 89 11.02 -1.03 3.65
CA MET A 89 10.72 -1.46 2.28
C MET A 89 11.84 -1.08 1.29
N HIS A 90 12.71 -0.15 1.65
CA HIS A 90 13.85 0.29 0.82
C HIS A 90 15.18 -0.34 1.22
N GLU A 91 15.21 -1.27 2.18
CA GLU A 91 16.42 -2.00 2.56
C GLU A 91 16.87 -2.99 1.47
N ILE A 92 15.92 -3.60 0.76
CA ILE A 92 16.21 -4.53 -0.33
C ILE A 92 16.20 -3.77 -1.65
N THR A 93 17.33 -3.80 -2.38
CA THR A 93 17.46 -3.13 -3.67
C THR A 93 17.07 -4.03 -4.83
N LEU A 94 16.84 -3.42 -6.00
CA LEU A 94 16.58 -4.15 -7.23
C LEU A 94 17.76 -5.04 -7.62
N GLU A 95 18.99 -4.58 -7.42
CA GLU A 95 20.21 -5.32 -7.66
C GLU A 95 20.29 -6.57 -6.76
N GLN A 96 19.96 -6.43 -5.49
CA GLN A 96 19.93 -7.56 -4.56
C GLN A 96 18.85 -8.58 -4.97
N THR A 97 17.69 -8.12 -5.42
CA THR A 97 16.62 -8.99 -5.92
C THR A 97 17.09 -9.75 -7.17
N ARG A 98 17.70 -9.04 -8.13
CA ARG A 98 18.31 -9.68 -9.31
C ARG A 98 19.38 -10.71 -8.92
N ASP A 99 20.28 -10.35 -8.02
CA ASP A 99 21.38 -11.22 -7.59
C ASP A 99 20.88 -12.45 -6.82
N SER A 100 19.80 -12.29 -6.05
CA SER A 100 19.14 -13.42 -5.40
C SER A 100 18.65 -14.46 -6.41
N LEU A 101 18.03 -14.03 -7.49
CA LEU A 101 17.52 -14.91 -8.54
C LEU A 101 18.63 -15.46 -9.45
N GLN A 102 19.57 -14.61 -9.87
CA GLN A 102 20.62 -14.98 -10.82
C GLN A 102 21.66 -15.92 -10.20
N PHE A 103 22.02 -15.69 -8.95
CA PHE A 103 23.10 -16.40 -8.28
C PHE A 103 22.61 -17.30 -7.15
N MET A 104 21.30 -17.47 -6.98
CA MET A 104 20.69 -18.24 -5.90
C MET A 104 21.24 -17.88 -4.52
N ARG A 105 21.45 -16.57 -4.27
CA ARG A 105 21.96 -16.06 -3.00
C ARG A 105 20.84 -15.87 -2.00
N TRP A 106 21.22 -15.82 -0.71
CA TRP A 106 20.30 -15.59 0.42
C TRP A 106 19.15 -16.61 0.48
N VAL A 107 19.48 -17.86 0.19
CA VAL A 107 18.53 -18.97 0.37
C VAL A 107 18.14 -19.05 1.85
N ILE A 108 16.84 -19.04 2.09
CA ILE A 108 16.29 -19.16 3.45
C ILE A 108 15.82 -20.59 3.64
N ASP A 109 16.31 -21.24 4.70
CA ASP A 109 15.80 -22.51 5.20
C ASP A 109 15.02 -22.27 6.50
N VAL A 110 13.80 -22.76 6.55
CA VAL A 110 12.95 -22.69 7.76
C VAL A 110 12.87 -24.09 8.37
N PRO A 111 13.36 -24.27 9.60
CA PRO A 111 13.30 -25.58 10.27
C PRO A 111 11.89 -26.16 10.23
N GLU A 112 11.77 -27.46 9.91
CA GLU A 112 10.48 -28.11 9.63
C GLU A 112 9.47 -27.95 10.77
N HIS A 113 9.91 -28.05 12.03
CA HIS A 113 9.03 -27.88 13.19
C HIS A 113 8.45 -26.45 13.32
N ILE A 114 9.16 -25.44 12.80
CA ILE A 114 8.66 -24.04 12.73
C ILE A 114 7.74 -23.91 11.51
N ARG A 115 8.17 -24.41 10.35
CA ARG A 115 7.42 -24.34 9.10
C ARG A 115 6.01 -24.92 9.23
N VAL A 116 5.87 -26.13 9.80
CA VAL A 116 4.57 -26.79 9.99
C VAL A 116 3.63 -25.98 10.85
N ARG A 117 4.15 -25.38 11.93
CA ARG A 117 3.32 -24.56 12.85
C ARG A 117 2.92 -23.24 12.19
N ALA A 118 3.84 -22.58 11.49
CA ALA A 118 3.57 -21.33 10.76
C ALA A 118 2.54 -21.58 9.66
N LEU A 119 2.69 -22.65 8.86
CA LEU A 119 1.75 -23.01 7.81
C LEU A 119 0.33 -23.17 8.34
N ARG A 120 0.14 -23.90 9.46
CA ARG A 120 -1.18 -24.05 10.09
C ARG A 120 -1.82 -22.70 10.46
N ALA A 121 -1.03 -21.73 10.92
CA ALA A 121 -1.55 -20.39 11.24
C ALA A 121 -2.05 -19.68 9.98
N VAL A 122 -1.28 -19.75 8.89
CA VAL A 122 -1.66 -19.17 7.59
C VAL A 122 -2.90 -19.86 7.03
N GLU A 123 -2.96 -21.20 7.03
CA GLU A 123 -4.12 -21.96 6.55
C GLU A 123 -5.40 -21.61 7.33
N ARG A 124 -5.30 -21.47 8.66
CA ARG A 124 -6.43 -21.05 9.50
C ARG A 124 -6.87 -19.63 9.19
N MET A 125 -5.93 -18.71 8.99
CA MET A 125 -6.22 -17.33 8.60
C MET A 125 -6.99 -17.30 7.28
N LEU A 126 -6.55 -18.05 6.27
CA LEU A 126 -7.23 -18.14 4.97
C LEU A 126 -8.62 -18.79 5.07
N ALA A 127 -8.79 -19.75 5.97
CA ALA A 127 -10.08 -20.43 6.18
C ALA A 127 -11.11 -19.55 6.88
N VAL A 128 -10.68 -18.61 7.73
CA VAL A 128 -11.56 -17.72 8.54
C VAL A 128 -11.73 -16.36 7.87
N GLY A 129 -10.80 -15.96 7.01
CA GLY A 129 -10.83 -14.68 6.32
C GLY A 129 -11.98 -14.57 5.30
N PRO A 130 -12.34 -13.35 4.90
CA PRO A 130 -13.32 -13.16 3.83
C PRO A 130 -12.80 -13.85 2.56
N LYS A 131 -13.67 -14.60 1.89
CA LYS A 131 -13.34 -15.18 0.58
C LYS A 131 -13.03 -14.02 -0.37
N ILE A 132 -11.81 -13.99 -0.89
CA ILE A 132 -11.41 -13.03 -1.91
C ILE A 132 -11.93 -13.58 -3.23
N ASP A 133 -13.04 -12.99 -3.70
CA ASP A 133 -13.60 -13.26 -5.04
C ASP A 133 -12.76 -12.57 -6.11
#